data_83beac6eba9bc1d94b1b36b8a41f198d
#
_entry.id   83beac6eba9bc1d94b1b36b8a41f198d
#
_cell.length_a   1.000
_cell.length_b   1.000
_cell.length_c   1.000
_cell.angle_alpha   90.00
_cell.angle_beta   90.00
_cell.angle_gamma   90.00
#
_symmetry.space_group_name_H-M   'P 1'
#
loop_
_entity.id
_entity.type
_entity.pdbx_description
1 polymer ?
#
loop_
_entity_poly.entity_id
_entity_poly.type
_entity_poly.pdbx_seq_one_letter_code
_entity_poly.pdbx_strand_id
1 'polypeptide(L)'
;MSQSKHIARKRFGQNFLVDGAIIDNIVRAIAPQAGQPMVEIGPGLMALTQPLLERLGQLTVMELDRDLATRLRGRQGLNVVESDVLKVDFTALAHTLGAPKLRVVGNLPYNI
;
A
#
# COMPACT_ATOMS: atom_id res chain seq x y z
N MET A 1 7.42 25.68 13.88
CA MET A 1 7.32 24.52 14.79
C MET A 1 7.68 23.27 14.03
N SER A 2 8.48 22.39 14.65
CA SER A 2 8.92 21.16 14.00
C SER A 2 7.75 20.25 13.62
N GLN A 3 6.73 20.20 14.45
CA GLN A 3 5.54 19.42 14.20
C GLN A 3 4.79 19.90 12.96
N SER A 4 4.72 21.22 12.76
CA SER A 4 4.09 21.78 11.58
C SER A 4 4.86 21.43 10.31
N LYS A 5 6.19 21.47 10.38
CA LYS A 5 7.03 21.07 9.26
C LYS A 5 6.83 19.60 8.89
N HIS A 6 6.77 18.76 9.90
CA HIS A 6 6.56 17.32 9.69
C HIS A 6 5.19 17.07 9.08
N ILE A 7 4.16 17.73 9.58
CA ILE A 7 2.82 17.62 9.04
C ILE A 7 2.77 18.11 7.60
N ALA A 8 3.47 19.20 7.29
CA ALA A 8 3.53 19.72 5.93
C ALA A 8 4.14 18.72 4.94
N ARG A 9 5.20 18.01 5.35
CA ARG A 9 5.81 16.99 4.51
C ARG A 9 4.86 15.84 4.25
N LYS A 10 4.22 15.35 5.29
CA LYS A 10 3.21 14.29 5.13
C LYS A 10 2.05 14.77 4.28
N ARG A 11 1.63 16.00 4.50
CA ARG A 11 0.53 16.58 3.77
C ARG A 11 0.85 16.73 2.29
N PHE A 12 2.10 17.05 1.94
CA PHE A 12 2.50 17.16 0.56
C PHE A 12 2.34 15.84 -0.18
N GLY A 13 2.83 14.75 0.38
CA GLY A 13 2.65 13.44 -0.20
C GLY A 13 1.20 12.96 -0.14
N GLN A 14 0.51 13.28 0.94
CA GLN A 14 -0.88 12.86 1.12
C GLN A 14 -1.85 13.64 0.25
N ASN A 15 -1.62 14.93 0.03
CA ASN A 15 -2.45 15.72 -0.88
C ASN A 15 -2.45 15.16 -2.29
N PHE A 16 -1.32 14.64 -2.71
CA PHE A 16 -1.20 13.97 -3.98
C PHE A 16 -2.15 12.76 -4.06
N LEU A 17 -2.30 12.03 -2.96
CA LEU A 17 -3.12 10.81 -2.92
C LEU A 17 -4.56 11.04 -2.44
N VAL A 18 -4.94 12.25 -2.00
CA VAL A 18 -6.33 12.53 -1.68
C VAL A 18 -7.10 13.11 -2.85
N ASP A 19 -6.43 13.44 -3.95
CA ASP A 19 -7.10 13.87 -5.17
C ASP A 19 -7.71 12.64 -5.85
N GLY A 20 -9.03 12.57 -5.86
CA GLY A 20 -9.75 11.43 -6.39
C GLY A 20 -9.45 11.15 -7.86
N ALA A 21 -9.24 12.20 -8.67
CA ALA A 21 -8.92 12.01 -10.07
C ALA A 21 -7.54 11.40 -10.27
N ILE A 22 -6.56 11.80 -9.46
CA ILE A 22 -5.21 11.24 -9.49
C ILE A 22 -5.25 9.78 -9.04
N ILE A 23 -5.96 9.48 -7.96
CA ILE A 23 -6.11 8.12 -7.47
C ILE A 23 -6.75 7.22 -8.52
N ASP A 24 -7.82 7.67 -9.16
CA ASP A 24 -8.49 6.92 -10.22
C ASP A 24 -7.56 6.64 -11.38
N ASN A 25 -6.74 7.61 -11.77
CA ASN A 25 -5.78 7.44 -12.85
C ASN A 25 -4.70 6.41 -12.50
N ILE A 26 -4.22 6.45 -11.25
CA ILE A 26 -3.25 5.48 -10.76
C ILE A 26 -3.84 4.08 -10.76
N VAL A 27 -5.04 3.92 -10.25
CA VAL A 27 -5.71 2.62 -10.19
C VAL A 27 -5.97 2.09 -11.60
N ARG A 28 -6.37 2.94 -12.52
CA ARG A 28 -6.53 2.55 -13.93
C ARG A 28 -5.23 2.07 -14.55
N ALA A 29 -4.13 2.76 -14.26
CA ALA A 29 -2.82 2.38 -14.76
C ALA A 29 -2.37 1.03 -14.19
N ILE A 30 -2.69 0.77 -12.93
CA ILE A 30 -2.40 -0.52 -12.30
C ILE A 30 -3.27 -1.62 -12.89
N ALA A 31 -4.50 -1.31 -13.24
CA ALA A 31 -5.47 -2.24 -13.82
C ALA A 31 -5.61 -3.52 -12.99
N PRO A 32 -5.99 -3.40 -11.70
CA PRO A 32 -6.10 -4.57 -10.83
C PRO A 32 -7.23 -5.49 -11.28
N GLN A 33 -6.96 -6.80 -11.24
CA GLN A 33 -7.93 -7.82 -11.59
C GLN A 33 -8.39 -8.56 -10.34
N ALA A 34 -9.68 -8.83 -10.25
CA ALA A 34 -10.24 -9.55 -9.11
C ALA A 34 -9.50 -10.87 -8.87
N GLY A 35 -9.11 -11.11 -7.63
CA GLY A 35 -8.36 -12.31 -7.25
C GLY A 35 -6.88 -12.29 -7.57
N GLN A 36 -6.38 -11.23 -8.20
CA GLN A 36 -4.96 -11.12 -8.56
C GLN A 36 -4.11 -10.89 -7.31
N PRO A 37 -3.05 -11.67 -7.07
CA PRO A 37 -2.13 -11.41 -5.98
C PRO A 37 -1.37 -10.10 -6.20
N MET A 38 -1.42 -9.22 -5.21
CA MET A 38 -0.77 -7.91 -5.27
C MET A 38 -0.31 -7.49 -3.88
N VAL A 39 0.79 -6.77 -3.83
CA VAL A 39 1.33 -6.22 -2.60
C VAL A 39 1.43 -4.72 -2.73
N GLU A 40 0.92 -4.00 -1.76
CA GLU A 40 1.11 -2.56 -1.63
C GLU A 40 2.12 -2.28 -0.53
N ILE A 41 3.13 -1.47 -0.85
CA ILE A 41 4.14 -1.05 0.11
C ILE A 41 3.80 0.33 0.63
N GLY A 42 3.74 0.48 1.96
CA GLY A 42 3.51 1.77 2.59
C GLY A 42 2.10 2.30 2.35
N PRO A 43 1.04 1.56 2.73
CA PRO A 43 -0.32 1.99 2.47
C PRO A 43 -0.71 3.30 3.16
N GLY A 44 -0.03 3.64 4.26
CA GLY A 44 -0.27 4.89 4.97
C GLY A 44 -1.72 5.04 5.40
N LEU A 45 -2.38 6.08 4.92
CA LEU A 45 -3.78 6.37 5.23
C LEU A 45 -4.77 5.65 4.31
N MET A 46 -4.30 4.69 3.52
CA MET A 46 -5.15 3.84 2.69
C MET A 46 -5.79 4.53 1.49
N ALA A 47 -5.27 5.68 1.06
CA ALA A 47 -5.86 6.38 -0.08
C ALA A 47 -5.85 5.54 -1.36
N LEU A 48 -4.78 4.80 -1.61
CA LEU A 48 -4.69 3.87 -2.74
C LEU A 48 -5.18 2.47 -2.35
N THR A 49 -4.98 2.09 -1.10
CA THR A 49 -5.34 0.76 -0.58
C THR A 49 -6.81 0.45 -0.78
N GLN A 50 -7.68 1.39 -0.43
CA GLN A 50 -9.12 1.18 -0.47
C GLN A 50 -9.62 0.84 -1.88
N PRO A 51 -9.32 1.64 -2.92
CA PRO A 51 -9.77 1.29 -4.26
C PRO A 51 -9.13 0.02 -4.82
N LEU A 52 -7.87 -0.26 -4.46
CA LEU A 52 -7.24 -1.52 -4.86
C LEU A 52 -7.93 -2.72 -4.22
N LEU A 53 -8.22 -2.64 -2.92
CA LEU A 53 -8.89 -3.70 -2.20
C LEU A 53 -10.27 -3.98 -2.77
N GLU A 54 -11.02 -2.93 -3.10
CA GLU A 54 -12.35 -3.07 -3.67
C GLU A 54 -12.32 -3.84 -5.00
N ARG A 55 -11.30 -3.63 -5.80
CA ARG A 55 -11.18 -4.29 -7.10
C ARG A 55 -10.59 -5.70 -7.00
N LEU A 56 -9.64 -5.89 -6.09
CA LEU A 56 -8.95 -7.17 -5.95
C LEU A 56 -9.72 -8.17 -5.08
N GLY A 57 -10.44 -7.68 -4.09
CA GLY A 57 -11.07 -8.50 -3.06
C GLY A 57 -10.15 -8.84 -1.90
N GLN A 58 -8.87 -9.03 -2.15
CA GLN A 58 -7.84 -9.25 -1.15
C GLN A 58 -6.58 -8.52 -1.57
N LEU A 59 -5.85 -7.99 -0.59
CA LEU A 59 -4.63 -7.24 -0.86
C LEU A 59 -3.64 -7.46 0.29
N THR A 60 -2.40 -7.77 -0.05
CA THR A 60 -1.33 -7.80 0.94
C THR A 60 -0.70 -6.42 1.02
N VAL A 61 -0.55 -5.92 2.23
CA VAL A 61 0.09 -4.62 2.47
C VAL A 61 1.30 -4.80 3.37
N MET A 62 2.35 -4.04 3.11
CA MET A 62 3.55 -4.00 3.93
C MET A 62 3.61 -2.66 4.63
N GLU A 63 3.66 -2.70 5.95
CA GLU A 63 3.71 -1.51 6.77
C GLU A 63 4.73 -1.68 7.87
N LEU A 64 5.67 -0.74 7.96
CA LEU A 64 6.70 -0.76 8.98
C LEU A 64 6.19 -0.21 10.32
N ASP A 65 5.29 0.76 10.28
CA ASP A 65 4.74 1.39 11.46
C ASP A 65 3.77 0.44 12.17
N ARG A 66 4.09 0.11 13.43
CA ARG A 66 3.29 -0.85 14.21
C ARG A 66 1.85 -0.40 14.41
N ASP A 67 1.65 0.88 14.69
CA ASP A 67 0.30 1.40 14.95
C ASP A 67 -0.56 1.36 13.70
N LEU A 68 0.00 1.73 12.57
CA LEU A 68 -0.69 1.65 11.29
C LEU A 68 -0.96 0.19 10.90
N ALA A 69 0.01 -0.68 11.11
CA ALA A 69 -0.17 -2.11 10.83
C ALA A 69 -1.30 -2.69 11.66
N THR A 70 -1.39 -2.32 12.94
CA THR A 70 -2.45 -2.77 13.82
C THR A 70 -3.82 -2.33 13.33
N ARG A 71 -3.93 -1.08 12.89
CA ARG A 71 -5.19 -0.56 12.33
C ARG A 71 -5.58 -1.28 11.04
N LEU A 72 -4.60 -1.53 10.19
CA LEU A 72 -4.84 -2.22 8.92
C LEU A 72 -5.31 -3.65 9.11
N ARG A 73 -4.84 -4.32 10.16
CA ARG A 73 -5.26 -5.69 10.47
C ARG A 73 -6.75 -5.81 10.77
N GLY A 74 -7.38 -4.72 11.17
CA GLY A 74 -8.81 -4.70 11.39
C GLY A 74 -9.65 -4.64 10.12
N ARG A 75 -9.04 -4.45 8.97
CA ARG A 75 -9.76 -4.35 7.70
C ARG A 75 -9.88 -5.71 7.04
N GLN A 76 -11.11 -6.09 6.72
CA GLN A 76 -11.37 -7.33 6.03
C GLN A 76 -10.76 -7.31 4.64
N GLY A 77 -10.11 -8.40 4.26
CA GLY A 77 -9.47 -8.52 2.96
C GLY A 77 -8.02 -8.08 2.91
N LEU A 78 -7.52 -7.44 3.98
CA LEU A 78 -6.11 -7.04 4.05
C LEU A 78 -5.29 -8.11 4.76
N ASN A 79 -4.19 -8.51 4.12
CA ASN A 79 -3.15 -9.32 4.73
C ASN A 79 -1.99 -8.39 5.04
N VAL A 80 -1.74 -8.15 6.33
CA VAL A 80 -0.77 -7.14 6.75
C VAL A 80 0.55 -7.79 7.12
N VAL A 81 1.61 -7.35 6.46
CA VAL A 81 2.98 -7.74 6.76
C VAL A 81 3.66 -6.54 7.42
N GLU A 82 3.95 -6.67 8.70
CA GLU A 82 4.65 -5.63 9.46
C GLU A 82 6.15 -5.86 9.28
N SER A 83 6.72 -5.20 8.28
CA SER A 83 8.12 -5.43 7.94
C SER A 83 8.69 -4.26 7.15
N ASP A 84 10.02 -4.13 7.23
CA ASP A 84 10.78 -3.26 6.35
C ASP A 84 10.83 -3.90 4.96
N VAL A 85 10.42 -3.16 3.94
CA VAL A 85 10.40 -3.66 2.57
C VAL A 85 11.77 -4.15 2.11
N LEU A 86 12.85 -3.55 2.61
CA LEU A 86 14.22 -3.95 2.26
C LEU A 86 14.61 -5.31 2.81
N LYS A 87 13.84 -5.84 3.76
CA LYS A 87 14.11 -7.14 4.39
C LYS A 87 13.18 -8.23 3.90
N VAL A 88 12.26 -7.91 3.00
CA VAL A 88 11.27 -8.87 2.53
C VAL A 88 11.83 -9.67 1.37
N ASP A 89 11.67 -10.98 1.44
CA ASP A 89 11.93 -11.87 0.32
C ASP A 89 10.66 -11.97 -0.52
N PHE A 90 10.63 -11.22 -1.61
CA PHE A 90 9.46 -11.17 -2.48
C PHE A 90 9.23 -12.48 -3.21
N THR A 91 10.27 -13.25 -3.48
CA THR A 91 10.13 -14.56 -4.09
C THR A 91 9.41 -15.51 -3.15
N ALA A 92 9.80 -15.53 -1.89
CA ALA A 92 9.12 -16.34 -0.87
C ALA A 92 7.68 -15.88 -0.67
N LEU A 93 7.44 -14.57 -0.67
CA LEU A 93 6.10 -14.02 -0.51
C LEU A 93 5.21 -14.41 -1.70
N ALA A 94 5.72 -14.33 -2.91
CA ALA A 94 4.98 -14.74 -4.10
C ALA A 94 4.61 -16.22 -4.01
N HIS A 95 5.52 -17.04 -3.54
CA HIS A 95 5.27 -18.45 -3.35
C HIS A 95 4.16 -18.71 -2.32
N THR A 96 4.22 -18.00 -1.21
CA THR A 96 3.20 -18.08 -0.15
C THR A 96 1.84 -17.66 -0.66
N LEU A 97 1.77 -16.65 -1.53
CA LEU A 97 0.52 -16.15 -2.09
C LEU A 97 0.07 -16.95 -3.31
N GLY A 98 0.84 -17.95 -3.73
CA GLY A 98 0.48 -18.79 -4.86
C GLY A 98 0.56 -18.08 -6.20
N ALA A 99 1.42 -17.04 -6.30
CA ALA A 99 1.52 -16.22 -7.49
C ALA A 99 2.81 -16.51 -8.24
N PRO A 100 2.76 -16.89 -9.53
CA PRO A 100 3.98 -17.03 -10.32
C PRO A 100 4.67 -15.67 -10.54
N LYS A 101 3.89 -14.61 -10.61
CA LYS A 101 4.39 -13.24 -10.67
C LYS A 101 3.60 -12.40 -9.70
N LEU A 102 4.31 -11.75 -8.78
CA LEU A 102 3.71 -10.87 -7.80
C LEU A 102 3.80 -9.44 -8.29
N ARG A 103 2.67 -8.76 -8.33
CA ARG A 103 2.65 -7.33 -8.63
C ARG A 103 2.86 -6.56 -7.34
N VAL A 104 3.77 -5.60 -7.39
CA VAL A 104 4.10 -4.76 -6.23
C VAL A 104 3.84 -3.31 -6.61
N VAL A 105 3.02 -2.64 -5.81
CA VAL A 105 2.75 -1.22 -5.97
C VAL A 105 3.16 -0.51 -4.69
N GLY A 106 3.54 0.75 -4.81
CA GLY A 106 3.97 1.46 -3.63
C GLY A 106 3.86 2.95 -3.79
N ASN A 107 3.58 3.61 -2.68
CA ASN A 107 3.65 5.04 -2.54
C ASN A 107 4.81 5.35 -1.62
N LEU A 108 6.02 5.30 -2.18
CA LEU A 108 7.23 5.45 -1.41
C LEU A 108 7.74 6.88 -1.46
N PRO A 109 8.37 7.37 -0.37
CA PRO A 109 9.04 8.67 -0.42
C PRO A 109 10.14 8.66 -1.47
N TYR A 110 10.36 9.80 -2.09
CA TYR A 110 11.31 9.92 -3.19
C TYR A 110 12.75 9.63 -2.81
N ASN A 111 13.09 9.76 -1.56
CA ASN A 111 14.46 9.62 -1.09
C ASN A 111 14.76 8.26 -0.48
N ILE A 112 14.04 7.27 -0.84
CA ILE A 112 14.33 5.91 -0.42
C ILE A 112 15.47 5.34 -1.24
#